data_5b185ccb74ce25725ff3d029136bfd2a
#
_entry.id   5b185ccb74ce25725ff3d029136bfd2a
#
_cell.length_a   1.000
_cell.length_b   1.000
_cell.length_c   1.000
_cell.angle_alpha   90.00
_cell.angle_beta   90.00
_cell.angle_gamma   90.00
#
_symmetry.space_group_name_H-M   'P 1'
#
loop_
_entity.id
_entity.type
_entity.pdbx_description
1 polymer ?
#
loop_
_entity_poly.entity_id
_entity_poly.type
_entity_poly.pdbx_seq_one_letter_code
_entity_poly.pdbx_strand_id
1 'polypeptide(L)'
;MTTLSSNEFASKIAEPAIVLLDVRTPGEFASGHIGGATNVDFESGTFESDINKLDKTKVYAVYCRSGNRSGQATALMVKNGFKTVFNLDGGIVNWQAAGEVLVTN
;
A
#
# COMPACT_ATOMS: atom_id res chain seq x y z
N MET A 1 -6.79 -5.75 -10.01
CA MET A 1 -6.21 -4.61 -9.26
C MET A 1 -6.77 -3.31 -9.82
N THR A 2 -7.10 -2.38 -8.94
CA THR A 2 -7.67 -1.08 -9.31
C THR A 2 -6.79 0.02 -8.75
N THR A 3 -6.40 0.99 -9.58
CA THR A 3 -5.63 2.15 -9.16
C THR A 3 -6.59 3.28 -8.80
N LEU A 4 -6.42 3.86 -7.62
CA LEU A 4 -7.26 4.91 -7.08
C LEU A 4 -6.50 6.22 -6.97
N SER A 5 -7.20 7.34 -7.18
CA SER A 5 -6.67 8.67 -6.86
C SER A 5 -6.47 8.81 -5.34
N SER A 6 -5.75 9.84 -4.91
CA SER A 6 -5.55 10.10 -3.47
C SER A 6 -6.87 10.25 -2.73
N ASN A 7 -7.85 10.97 -3.30
CA ASN A 7 -9.15 11.16 -2.67
C ASN A 7 -9.93 9.84 -2.57
N GLU A 8 -9.93 9.04 -3.64
CA GLU A 8 -10.58 7.73 -3.64
C GLU A 8 -9.90 6.77 -2.66
N PHE A 9 -8.57 6.81 -2.61
CA PHE A 9 -7.79 5.97 -1.70
C PHE A 9 -8.07 6.34 -0.24
N ALA A 10 -8.14 7.64 0.07
CA ALA A 10 -8.47 8.12 1.42
C ALA A 10 -9.84 7.63 1.87
N SER A 11 -10.83 7.68 0.98
CA SER A 11 -12.18 7.16 1.27
C SER A 11 -12.17 5.65 1.48
N LYS A 12 -11.39 4.92 0.67
CA LYS A 12 -11.32 3.46 0.75
C LYS A 12 -10.68 3.01 2.07
N ILE A 13 -9.56 3.60 2.47
CA ILE A 13 -8.86 3.20 3.70
C ILE A 13 -9.58 3.62 4.98
N ALA A 14 -10.59 4.49 4.87
CA ALA A 14 -11.45 4.82 6.01
C ALA A 14 -12.38 3.65 6.39
N GLU A 15 -12.59 2.70 5.49
CA GLU A 15 -13.40 1.50 5.76
C GLU A 15 -12.62 0.57 6.70
N PRO A 16 -13.21 0.12 7.82
CA PRO A 16 -12.45 -0.60 8.86
C PRO A 16 -11.94 -1.98 8.44
N ALA A 17 -12.54 -2.58 7.41
CA ALA A 17 -12.13 -3.91 6.94
C ALA A 17 -10.94 -3.88 5.97
N ILE A 18 -10.52 -2.69 5.54
CA ILE A 18 -9.42 -2.54 4.57
C ILE A 18 -8.07 -2.61 5.28
N VAL A 19 -7.16 -3.43 4.74
CA VAL A 19 -5.78 -3.52 5.24
C VAL A 19 -4.90 -2.61 4.39
N LEU A 20 -4.21 -1.67 5.05
CA LEU A 20 -3.34 -0.70 4.39
C LEU A 20 -1.88 -1.16 4.47
N LEU A 21 -1.24 -1.32 3.31
CA LEU A 21 0.15 -1.76 3.22
C LEU A 21 1.04 -0.67 2.61
N ASP A 22 2.13 -0.37 3.29
CA ASP A 22 3.23 0.45 2.79
C ASP A 22 4.32 -0.49 2.31
N VAL A 23 4.62 -0.49 1.01
CA VAL A 23 5.62 -1.42 0.44
C VAL A 23 6.97 -0.76 0.21
N ARG A 24 7.21 0.38 0.86
CA ARG A 24 8.51 1.04 0.87
C ARG A 24 9.47 0.35 1.84
N THR A 25 10.72 0.82 1.88
CA THR A 25 11.70 0.31 2.86
C THR A 25 11.32 0.72 4.28
N PRO A 26 11.81 0.00 5.31
CA PRO A 26 11.56 0.37 6.71
C PRO A 26 12.03 1.78 7.06
N GLY A 27 13.14 2.25 6.48
CA GLY A 27 13.63 3.61 6.70
C GLY A 27 12.68 4.67 6.17
N GLU A 28 12.14 4.46 4.97
CA GLU A 28 11.11 5.34 4.40
C GLU A 28 9.86 5.36 5.28
N PHE A 29 9.41 4.19 5.71
CA PHE A 29 8.24 4.06 6.57
C PHE A 29 8.41 4.83 7.87
N ALA A 30 9.57 4.68 8.51
CA ALA A 30 9.87 5.36 9.77
C ALA A 30 9.90 6.88 9.63
N SER A 31 10.29 7.40 8.46
CA SER A 31 10.35 8.85 8.21
C SER A 31 8.97 9.49 8.01
N GLY A 32 7.94 8.69 7.80
CA GLY A 32 6.56 9.15 7.62
C GLY A 32 5.77 8.20 6.73
N HIS A 33 4.56 7.85 7.16
CA HIS A 33 3.69 6.91 6.44
C HIS A 33 2.23 7.30 6.64
N ILE A 34 1.34 6.70 5.84
CA ILE A 34 -0.10 6.90 6.02
C ILE A 34 -0.53 6.20 7.30
N GLY A 35 -1.27 6.89 8.15
CA GLY A 35 -1.71 6.36 9.44
C GLY A 35 -2.46 5.03 9.29
N GLY A 36 -2.09 4.05 10.12
CA GLY A 36 -2.68 2.72 10.09
C GLY A 36 -1.99 1.73 9.14
N ALA A 37 -0.97 2.16 8.40
CA ALA A 37 -0.27 1.28 7.47
C ALA A 37 0.62 0.27 8.18
N THR A 38 0.70 -0.94 7.61
CA THR A 38 1.69 -1.95 7.95
C THR A 38 2.76 -1.95 6.87
N ASN A 39 4.03 -1.94 7.27
CA ASN A 39 5.15 -1.95 6.33
C ASN A 39 5.50 -3.38 5.91
N VAL A 40 5.47 -3.63 4.61
CA VAL A 40 5.95 -4.89 4.01
C VAL A 40 6.88 -4.48 2.88
N ASP A 41 8.18 -4.58 3.10
CA ASP A 41 9.20 -4.06 2.19
C ASP A 41 9.27 -4.85 0.88
N PHE A 42 8.93 -4.20 -0.23
CA PHE A 42 8.97 -4.81 -1.56
C PHE A 42 10.40 -5.17 -1.98
N GLU A 43 11.40 -4.47 -1.46
CA GLU A 43 12.80 -4.64 -1.83
C GLU A 43 13.58 -5.57 -0.90
N SER A 44 12.92 -6.19 0.06
CA SER A 44 13.58 -7.05 1.08
C SER A 44 14.17 -8.34 0.53
N GLY A 45 13.75 -8.77 -0.66
CA GLY A 45 14.11 -10.09 -1.20
C GLY A 45 13.18 -11.21 -0.73
N THR A 46 12.28 -10.94 0.22
CA THR A 46 11.33 -11.91 0.76
C THR A 46 9.87 -11.48 0.60
N PHE A 47 9.61 -10.48 -0.25
CA PHE A 47 8.28 -9.87 -0.37
C PHE A 47 7.20 -10.90 -0.71
N GLU A 48 7.45 -11.77 -1.69
CA GLU A 48 6.46 -12.76 -2.11
C GLU A 48 6.15 -13.75 -0.98
N SER A 49 7.17 -14.20 -0.26
CA SER A 49 7.00 -15.04 0.92
C SER A 49 6.21 -14.32 2.01
N ASP A 50 6.50 -13.04 2.21
CA ASP A 50 5.84 -12.24 3.25
C ASP A 50 4.36 -12.05 2.96
N ILE A 51 3.99 -11.69 1.72
CA ILE A 51 2.58 -11.52 1.37
C ILE A 51 1.81 -12.83 1.39
N ASN A 52 2.47 -13.95 1.10
CA ASN A 52 1.80 -15.24 1.11
C ASN A 52 1.40 -15.72 2.52
N LYS A 53 1.86 -15.03 3.57
CA LYS A 53 1.42 -15.23 4.94
C LYS A 53 0.16 -14.45 5.28
N LEU A 54 -0.26 -13.52 4.43
CA LEU A 54 -1.44 -12.70 4.65
C LEU A 54 -2.71 -13.43 4.20
N ASP A 55 -3.85 -13.01 4.77
CA ASP A 55 -5.16 -13.53 4.39
C ASP A 55 -5.55 -12.93 3.02
N LYS A 56 -5.58 -13.77 1.98
CA LYS A 56 -5.84 -13.36 0.61
C LYS A 56 -7.30 -13.03 0.33
N THR A 57 -8.20 -13.30 1.27
CA THR A 57 -9.62 -12.99 1.15
C THR A 57 -9.95 -11.57 1.58
N LYS A 58 -9.05 -10.91 2.30
CA LYS A 58 -9.22 -9.53 2.73
C LYS A 58 -8.97 -8.56 1.58
N VAL A 59 -9.41 -7.31 1.77
CA VAL A 59 -9.19 -6.22 0.82
C VAL A 59 -7.95 -5.45 1.25
N TYR A 60 -7.06 -5.21 0.30
CA TYR A 60 -5.78 -4.54 0.55
C TYR A 60 -5.68 -3.25 -0.25
N ALA A 61 -5.24 -2.19 0.42
CA ALA A 61 -4.89 -0.92 -0.19
C ALA A 61 -3.39 -0.74 -0.03
N VAL A 62 -2.66 -0.56 -1.14
CA VAL A 62 -1.20 -0.66 -1.20
C VAL A 62 -0.64 0.62 -1.79
N TYR A 63 0.44 1.13 -1.21
CA TYR A 63 1.10 2.31 -1.73
C TYR A 63 2.63 2.24 -1.55
N CYS A 64 3.32 3.04 -2.34
CA CYS A 64 4.74 3.30 -2.17
C CYS A 64 4.99 4.82 -2.28
N ARG A 65 6.18 5.22 -2.66
CA ARG A 65 6.49 6.66 -2.77
C ARG A 65 5.83 7.29 -4.00
N SER A 66 5.97 6.68 -5.17
CA SER A 66 5.55 7.26 -6.45
C SER A 66 4.65 6.37 -7.30
N GLY A 67 4.34 5.17 -6.83
CA GLY A 67 3.46 4.21 -7.53
C GLY A 67 4.18 3.10 -8.28
N ASN A 68 5.50 3.16 -8.46
CA ASN A 68 6.24 2.16 -9.23
C ASN A 68 6.33 0.82 -8.49
N ARG A 69 6.87 0.82 -7.27
CA ARG A 69 7.00 -0.40 -6.45
C ARG A 69 5.64 -0.97 -6.11
N SER A 70 4.68 -0.13 -5.74
CA SER A 70 3.32 -0.60 -5.40
C SER A 70 2.59 -1.17 -6.61
N GLY A 71 2.83 -0.63 -7.80
CA GLY A 71 2.31 -1.20 -9.05
C GLY A 71 2.78 -2.63 -9.26
N GLN A 72 4.08 -2.88 -9.05
CA GLN A 72 4.66 -4.21 -9.14
C GLN A 72 4.19 -5.12 -8.01
N ALA A 73 4.11 -4.58 -6.79
CA ALA A 73 3.66 -5.32 -5.62
C ALA A 73 2.22 -5.79 -5.77
N THR A 74 1.32 -4.91 -6.21
CA THR A 74 -0.09 -5.27 -6.40
C THR A 74 -0.28 -6.28 -7.53
N ALA A 75 0.49 -6.18 -8.62
CA ALA A 75 0.47 -7.16 -9.69
C ALA A 75 0.88 -8.55 -9.17
N LEU A 76 1.92 -8.60 -8.35
CA LEU A 76 2.39 -9.83 -7.73
C LEU A 76 1.34 -10.41 -6.77
N MET A 77 0.69 -9.55 -5.99
CA MET A 77 -0.39 -9.98 -5.08
C MET A 77 -1.54 -10.62 -5.86
N VAL A 78 -1.99 -10.00 -6.93
CA VAL A 78 -3.05 -10.57 -7.78
C VAL A 78 -2.62 -11.91 -8.35
N LYS A 79 -1.38 -12.00 -8.84
CA LYS A 79 -0.81 -13.26 -9.36
C LYS A 79 -0.81 -14.36 -8.29
N ASN A 80 -0.62 -14.00 -7.03
CA ASN A 80 -0.59 -14.93 -5.90
C ASN A 80 -1.98 -15.20 -5.29
N GLY A 81 -3.05 -14.78 -5.96
CA GLY A 81 -4.41 -15.15 -5.57
C GLY A 81 -5.13 -14.17 -4.64
N PHE A 82 -4.59 -12.98 -4.43
CA PHE A 82 -5.30 -11.92 -3.69
C PHE A 82 -6.52 -11.46 -4.48
N LYS A 83 -7.68 -11.44 -3.84
CA LYS A 83 -8.96 -11.20 -4.54
C LYS A 83 -9.20 -9.73 -4.83
N THR A 84 -8.88 -8.84 -3.89
CA THR A 84 -9.17 -7.41 -4.04
C THR A 84 -7.98 -6.59 -3.57
N VAL A 85 -7.36 -5.87 -4.51
CA VAL A 85 -6.16 -5.06 -4.25
C VAL A 85 -6.32 -3.72 -4.95
N PHE A 86 -6.09 -2.65 -4.20
CA PHE A 86 -6.07 -1.28 -4.71
C PHE A 86 -4.66 -0.71 -4.64
N ASN A 87 -4.32 0.12 -5.62
CA ASN A 87 -3.03 0.82 -5.67
C ASN A 87 -3.28 2.32 -5.63
N LEU A 88 -2.48 3.05 -4.86
CA LEU A 88 -2.53 4.51 -4.79
C LEU A 88 -1.78 5.12 -5.98
N ASP A 89 -2.50 5.81 -6.86
CA ASP A 89 -1.90 6.50 -7.99
C ASP A 89 -0.91 7.57 -7.52
N GLY A 90 0.33 7.49 -8.01
CA GLY A 90 1.38 8.43 -7.66
C GLY A 90 1.92 8.32 -6.23
N GLY A 91 1.45 7.35 -5.44
CA GLY A 91 1.94 7.09 -4.09
C GLY A 91 1.81 8.28 -3.14
N ILE A 92 2.72 8.34 -2.16
CA ILE A 92 2.66 9.43 -1.16
C ILE A 92 3.01 10.80 -1.75
N VAL A 93 3.67 10.87 -2.89
CA VAL A 93 3.91 12.15 -3.56
C VAL A 93 2.58 12.81 -3.91
N ASN A 94 1.68 12.08 -4.55
CA ASN A 94 0.33 12.59 -4.87
C ASN A 94 -0.53 12.75 -3.62
N TRP A 95 -0.39 11.84 -2.64
CA TRP A 95 -1.09 11.89 -1.37
C TRP A 95 -0.86 13.22 -0.65
N GLN A 96 0.41 13.62 -0.52
CA GLN A 96 0.78 14.88 0.12
C GLN A 96 0.38 16.09 -0.74
N ALA A 97 0.48 15.99 -2.07
CA ALA A 97 0.04 17.05 -2.98
C ALA A 97 -1.46 17.30 -2.89
N ALA A 98 -2.24 16.27 -2.54
CA ALA A 98 -3.69 16.38 -2.33
C ALA A 98 -4.05 16.95 -0.95
N GLY A 99 -3.06 17.30 -0.12
CA GLY A 99 -3.27 17.87 1.20
C GLY A 99 -3.39 16.85 2.32
N GLU A 100 -3.18 15.57 2.01
CA GLU A 100 -3.20 14.52 3.04
C GLU A 100 -1.88 14.49 3.80
N VAL A 101 -1.92 13.98 5.04
CA VAL A 101 -0.78 14.02 5.96
C VAL A 101 -0.17 12.63 6.17
N LEU A 102 1.10 12.63 6.60
CA LEU A 102 1.80 11.42 7.04
C LEU A 102 2.01 11.48 8.54
N VAL A 103 2.14 10.30 9.15
CA VAL A 103 2.46 10.15 10.57
C VAL A 103 3.77 9.38 10.72
N THR A 104 4.38 9.44 11.92
CA THR A 104 5.66 8.78 12.20
C THR A 104 5.57 7.71 13.28
N ASN A 105 4.40 7.53 13.85
CA ASN A 105 4.19 6.53 14.92
C ASN A 105 3.93 5.14 14.43
#